data_9d99fd5f1d1f5fd961ee106115b4a737
#
_entry.id   9d99fd5f1d1f5fd961ee106115b4a737
#
_cell.length_a   1.000
_cell.length_b   1.000
_cell.length_c   1.000
_cell.angle_alpha   90.00
_cell.angle_beta   90.00
_cell.angle_gamma   90.00
#
_symmetry.space_group_name_H-M   'P 1'
#
loop_
_entity.id
_entity.type
_entity.pdbx_description
1 polymer ?
#
loop_
_entity_poly.entity_id
_entity_poly.type
_entity_poly.pdbx_seq_one_letter_code
_entity_poly.pdbx_strand_id
1 'polypeptide(L)'
;MSCFNCHHSLEGSQWRQERGWPGRAGLPAWSPQHWAVLRLLVQRADPSVRAQLDDAVSQIAARVSRMNDRDGVVQASDQAKKLIESALPQIAALPWRDDDVRSFMRTIASEDEFLLRTDVQSAEQTALALQSLASALTRGNPRLLKSPMTEGIDALFEEIKNRDRYDPARFVQKLQTLRAAL
;
A
#
# COMPACT_ATOMS: atom_id res chain seq x y z
N MET A 1 -15.61 11.70 -3.83
CA MET A 1 -14.62 11.65 -4.94
C MET A 1 -14.36 13.08 -5.38
N SER A 2 -13.16 13.57 -5.26
CA SER A 2 -12.79 14.87 -5.82
C SER A 2 -12.66 14.72 -7.34
N CYS A 3 -13.29 15.60 -8.11
CA CYS A 3 -13.16 15.67 -9.58
C CYS A 3 -11.68 15.84 -9.99
N PHE A 4 -10.86 16.40 -9.11
CA PHE A 4 -9.42 16.57 -9.25
C PHE A 4 -8.65 15.25 -9.39
N ASN A 5 -9.15 14.15 -8.84
CA ASN A 5 -8.50 12.84 -8.95
C ASN A 5 -8.62 12.23 -10.37
N CYS A 6 -9.63 12.65 -11.14
CA CYS A 6 -9.86 12.17 -12.51
C CYS A 6 -9.53 13.23 -13.58
N HIS A 7 -9.72 14.51 -13.26
CA HIS A 7 -9.51 15.62 -14.18
C HIS A 7 -8.30 16.45 -13.75
N HIS A 8 -7.11 15.93 -14.04
CA HIS A 8 -5.87 16.71 -13.87
C HIS A 8 -5.70 17.68 -15.03
N SER A 9 -5.04 18.82 -14.78
CA SER A 9 -4.57 19.68 -15.85
C SER A 9 -3.84 18.85 -16.91
N LEU A 10 -4.20 19.05 -18.16
CA LEU A 10 -3.55 18.40 -19.31
C LEU A 10 -2.26 19.11 -19.72
N GLU A 11 -1.98 20.24 -19.09
CA GLU A 11 -0.85 21.13 -19.39
C GLU A 11 0.28 20.87 -18.37
N GLY A 12 1.38 20.32 -18.83
CA GLY A 12 2.62 20.17 -18.06
C GLY A 12 2.76 18.88 -17.25
N SER A 13 3.92 18.71 -16.63
CA SER A 13 4.20 17.62 -15.71
C SER A 13 3.38 17.81 -14.44
N GLN A 14 2.69 16.76 -14.01
CA GLN A 14 1.92 16.77 -12.79
C GLN A 14 2.69 16.06 -11.68
N TRP A 15 2.36 16.37 -10.43
CA TRP A 15 2.99 15.76 -9.25
C TRP A 15 3.07 14.22 -9.33
N ARG A 16 2.15 13.57 -10.03
CA ARG A 16 2.19 12.11 -10.24
C ARG A 16 3.32 11.67 -11.16
N GLN A 17 3.52 12.39 -12.28
CA GLN A 17 4.63 12.12 -13.19
C GLN A 17 5.96 12.48 -12.54
N GLU A 18 6.03 13.59 -11.80
CA GLU A 18 7.21 13.99 -11.03
C GLU A 18 7.62 12.94 -9.99
N ARG A 19 6.65 12.18 -9.47
CA ARG A 19 6.88 11.07 -8.53
C ARG A 19 7.04 9.70 -9.22
N GLY A 20 7.21 9.67 -10.54
CA GLY A 20 7.48 8.44 -11.29
C GLY A 20 6.24 7.63 -11.66
N TRP A 21 5.04 8.23 -11.63
CA TRP A 21 3.84 7.56 -12.15
C TRP A 21 3.94 7.37 -13.67
N PRO A 22 3.82 6.12 -14.19
CA PRO A 22 4.06 5.84 -15.63
C PRO A 22 2.89 6.24 -16.54
N GLY A 23 1.76 6.68 -16.01
CA GLY A 23 0.57 7.05 -16.80
C GLY A 23 0.70 8.41 -17.46
N ARG A 24 0.00 8.61 -18.57
CA ARG A 24 -0.11 9.93 -19.23
C ARG A 24 -0.94 10.88 -18.37
N ALA A 25 -0.62 12.17 -18.42
CA ALA A 25 -1.45 13.22 -17.82
C ALA A 25 -2.89 13.14 -18.38
N GLY A 26 -3.88 13.30 -17.52
CA GLY A 26 -5.31 13.26 -17.87
C GLY A 26 -5.93 11.86 -17.95
N LEU A 27 -5.16 10.79 -17.86
CA LEU A 27 -5.74 9.43 -17.77
C LEU A 27 -6.03 9.05 -16.31
N PRO A 28 -7.13 8.30 -16.06
CA PRO A 28 -7.43 7.78 -14.74
C PRO A 28 -6.27 6.90 -14.24
N ALA A 29 -5.79 7.21 -13.05
CA ALA A 29 -4.81 6.34 -12.41
C ALA A 29 -5.52 5.14 -11.80
N TRP A 30 -5.03 3.95 -12.09
CA TRP A 30 -5.40 2.77 -11.33
C TRP A 30 -4.81 2.90 -9.92
N SER A 31 -5.66 2.78 -8.88
CA SER A 31 -5.19 2.87 -7.50
C SER A 31 -4.72 1.49 -7.02
N PRO A 32 -3.45 1.35 -6.60
CA PRO A 32 -2.92 0.11 -6.06
C PRO A 32 -3.26 -0.09 -4.57
N GLN A 33 -4.28 0.59 -4.04
CA GLN A 33 -4.57 0.62 -2.60
C GLN A 33 -4.68 -0.77 -1.97
N HIS A 34 -5.41 -1.70 -2.61
CA HIS A 34 -5.57 -3.07 -2.10
C HIS A 34 -4.28 -3.89 -2.23
N TRP A 35 -3.34 -3.39 -3.02
CA TRP A 35 -2.06 -4.01 -3.27
C TRP A 35 -1.00 -3.63 -2.22
N ALA A 36 -1.17 -2.48 -1.55
CA ALA A 36 -0.17 -1.91 -0.65
C ALA A 36 0.34 -2.89 0.42
N VAL A 37 -0.55 -3.67 1.02
CA VAL A 37 -0.22 -4.63 2.09
C VAL A 37 -0.18 -6.07 1.59
N LEU A 38 -1.09 -6.45 0.68
CA LEU A 38 -1.18 -7.83 0.17
C LEU A 38 0.14 -8.31 -0.44
N ARG A 39 0.83 -7.45 -1.21
CA ARG A 39 2.15 -7.76 -1.80
C ARG A 39 3.20 -8.14 -0.75
N LEU A 40 3.13 -7.56 0.45
CA LEU A 40 4.06 -7.84 1.55
C LEU A 40 3.71 -9.16 2.25
N LEU A 41 2.43 -9.48 2.36
CA LEU A 41 1.97 -10.79 2.84
C LEU A 41 2.41 -11.90 1.88
N VAL A 42 2.24 -11.69 0.57
CA VAL A 42 2.71 -12.63 -0.46
C VAL A 42 4.22 -12.77 -0.39
N GLN A 43 4.99 -11.68 -0.27
CA GLN A 43 6.43 -11.74 -0.13
C GLN A 43 6.88 -12.56 1.09
N ARG A 44 6.16 -12.41 2.21
CA ARG A 44 6.45 -13.17 3.44
C ARG A 44 6.15 -14.65 3.28
N ALA A 45 5.09 -15.01 2.55
CA ALA A 45 4.67 -16.38 2.31
C ALA A 45 5.50 -17.05 1.20
N ASP A 46 5.67 -16.37 0.06
CA ASP A 46 6.42 -16.86 -1.09
C ASP A 46 7.03 -15.68 -1.88
N PRO A 47 8.33 -15.38 -1.70
CA PRO A 47 8.99 -14.31 -2.42
C PRO A 47 9.00 -14.48 -3.95
N SER A 48 8.92 -15.71 -4.45
CA SER A 48 8.92 -15.97 -5.90
C SER A 48 7.60 -15.57 -6.56
N VAL A 49 6.49 -15.78 -5.87
CA VAL A 49 5.15 -15.35 -6.31
C VAL A 49 5.04 -13.83 -6.29
N ARG A 50 5.71 -13.16 -5.34
CA ARG A 50 5.70 -11.69 -5.24
C ARG A 50 6.12 -11.00 -6.53
N ALA A 51 7.24 -11.40 -7.12
CA ALA A 51 7.75 -10.77 -8.34
C ALA A 51 6.77 -10.92 -9.52
N GLN A 52 6.20 -12.12 -9.70
CA GLN A 52 5.21 -12.39 -10.73
C GLN A 52 3.93 -11.56 -10.55
N LEU A 53 3.53 -11.37 -9.30
CA LEU A 53 2.36 -10.63 -8.93
C LEU A 53 2.55 -9.11 -9.13
N ASP A 54 3.71 -8.56 -8.76
CA ASP A 54 4.07 -7.16 -9.05
C ASP A 54 4.07 -6.88 -10.57
N ASP A 55 4.55 -7.82 -11.39
CA ASP A 55 4.50 -7.71 -12.84
C ASP A 55 3.05 -7.73 -13.37
N ALA A 56 2.23 -8.67 -12.92
CA ALA A 56 0.82 -8.75 -13.30
C ALA A 56 0.05 -7.46 -12.93
N VAL A 57 0.28 -6.91 -11.74
CA VAL A 57 -0.32 -5.65 -11.29
C VAL A 57 0.16 -4.46 -12.13
N SER A 58 1.44 -4.42 -12.47
CA SER A 58 2.00 -3.39 -13.35
C SER A 58 1.38 -3.45 -14.75
N GLN A 59 1.14 -4.66 -15.27
CA GLN A 59 0.43 -4.86 -16.54
C GLN A 59 -1.03 -4.38 -16.47
N ILE A 60 -1.75 -4.65 -15.38
CA ILE A 60 -3.11 -4.13 -15.18
C ILE A 60 -3.07 -2.60 -15.24
N ALA A 61 -2.20 -1.96 -14.47
CA ALA A 61 -2.09 -0.50 -14.43
C ALA A 61 -1.78 0.11 -15.80
N ALA A 62 -0.83 -0.48 -16.54
CA ALA A 62 -0.45 -0.03 -17.89
C ALA A 62 -1.59 -0.19 -18.91
N ARG A 63 -2.37 -1.26 -18.82
CA ARG A 63 -3.48 -1.53 -19.77
C ARG A 63 -4.71 -0.68 -19.43
N VAL A 64 -5.05 -0.51 -18.16
CA VAL A 64 -6.12 0.41 -17.71
C VAL A 64 -5.84 1.83 -18.20
N SER A 65 -4.58 2.28 -18.16
CA SER A 65 -4.20 3.61 -18.64
C SER A 65 -4.42 3.82 -20.15
N ARG A 66 -4.58 2.77 -20.94
CA ARG A 66 -4.85 2.87 -22.38
C ARG A 66 -6.33 3.05 -22.71
N MET A 67 -7.24 2.68 -21.79
CA MET A 67 -8.70 2.77 -21.89
C MET A 67 -9.35 2.00 -23.06
N ASN A 68 -8.60 1.28 -23.86
CA ASN A 68 -9.06 0.56 -25.06
C ASN A 68 -8.60 -0.91 -25.11
N ASP A 69 -8.02 -1.42 -24.01
CA ASP A 69 -7.48 -2.78 -23.93
C ASP A 69 -8.23 -3.59 -22.84
N ARG A 70 -9.56 -3.71 -22.98
CA ARG A 70 -10.40 -4.43 -22.03
C ARG A 70 -9.94 -5.89 -21.87
N ASP A 71 -9.70 -6.59 -22.97
CA ASP A 71 -9.34 -8.02 -22.93
C ASP A 71 -7.98 -8.24 -22.29
N GLY A 72 -7.03 -7.34 -22.55
CA GLY A 72 -5.74 -7.39 -21.90
C GLY A 72 -5.81 -7.09 -20.38
N VAL A 73 -6.71 -6.20 -19.95
CA VAL A 73 -6.98 -5.96 -18.52
C VAL A 73 -7.55 -7.22 -17.87
N VAL A 74 -8.55 -7.86 -18.50
CA VAL A 74 -9.14 -9.11 -18.00
C VAL A 74 -8.07 -10.20 -17.87
N GLN A 75 -7.26 -10.42 -18.89
CA GLN A 75 -6.20 -11.44 -18.88
C GLN A 75 -5.18 -11.20 -17.75
N ALA A 76 -4.70 -9.95 -17.60
CA ALA A 76 -3.75 -9.62 -16.53
C ALA A 76 -4.37 -9.76 -15.14
N SER A 77 -5.67 -9.41 -14.99
CA SER A 77 -6.40 -9.57 -13.75
C SER A 77 -6.61 -11.04 -13.38
N ASP A 78 -6.94 -11.89 -14.34
CA ASP A 78 -7.07 -13.34 -14.13
C ASP A 78 -5.73 -13.98 -13.73
N GLN A 79 -4.63 -13.51 -14.31
CA GLN A 79 -3.29 -13.95 -13.90
C GLN A 79 -2.98 -13.54 -12.46
N ALA A 80 -3.20 -12.27 -12.10
CA ALA A 80 -3.00 -11.78 -10.74
C ALA A 80 -3.86 -12.55 -9.73
N LYS A 81 -5.14 -12.82 -10.08
CA LYS A 81 -6.05 -13.61 -9.26
C LYS A 81 -5.51 -15.02 -8.99
N LYS A 82 -5.06 -15.73 -10.02
CA LYS A 82 -4.49 -17.09 -9.87
C LYS A 82 -3.26 -17.11 -8.97
N LEU A 83 -2.39 -16.09 -9.09
CA LEU A 83 -1.21 -15.96 -8.24
C LEU A 83 -1.60 -15.71 -6.78
N ILE A 84 -2.60 -14.86 -6.53
CA ILE A 84 -3.12 -14.62 -5.18
C ILE A 84 -3.73 -15.91 -4.62
N GLU A 85 -4.59 -16.60 -5.37
CA GLU A 85 -5.23 -17.85 -4.95
C GLU A 85 -4.20 -18.93 -4.60
N SER A 86 -3.09 -19.01 -5.34
CA SER A 86 -2.00 -19.94 -5.04
C SER A 86 -1.23 -19.57 -3.76
N ALA A 87 -1.15 -18.29 -3.40
CA ALA A 87 -0.47 -17.83 -2.20
C ALA A 87 -1.34 -17.89 -0.92
N LEU A 88 -2.67 -17.89 -1.04
CA LEU A 88 -3.58 -17.86 0.12
C LEU A 88 -3.33 -18.96 1.15
N PRO A 89 -3.13 -20.24 0.79
CA PRO A 89 -2.87 -21.31 1.77
C PRO A 89 -1.57 -21.05 2.54
N GLN A 90 -0.54 -20.54 1.88
CA GLN A 90 0.76 -20.23 2.49
C GLN A 90 0.65 -19.00 3.41
N ILE A 91 -0.09 -17.97 3.01
CA ILE A 91 -0.38 -16.81 3.85
C ILE A 91 -1.14 -17.23 5.12
N ALA A 92 -2.16 -18.11 4.97
CA ALA A 92 -2.95 -18.62 6.09
C ALA A 92 -2.12 -19.47 7.07
N ALA A 93 -1.07 -20.14 6.58
CA ALA A 93 -0.18 -20.96 7.38
C ALA A 93 0.97 -20.17 8.06
N LEU A 94 1.12 -18.86 7.79
CA LEU A 94 2.17 -18.05 8.39
C LEU A 94 2.02 -18.03 9.92
N PRO A 95 3.12 -18.21 10.67
CA PRO A 95 3.09 -18.02 12.12
C PRO A 95 2.95 -16.54 12.47
N TRP A 96 2.13 -16.25 13.48
CA TRP A 96 1.87 -14.88 13.96
C TRP A 96 2.07 -14.78 15.46
N ARG A 97 3.32 -14.98 15.92
CA ARG A 97 3.76 -14.63 17.29
C ARG A 97 4.02 -13.12 17.36
N ASP A 98 4.11 -12.56 18.53
CA ASP A 98 4.33 -11.11 18.73
C ASP A 98 5.55 -10.57 17.96
N ASP A 99 6.64 -11.33 17.93
CA ASP A 99 7.85 -10.95 17.18
C ASP A 99 7.64 -10.99 15.67
N ASP A 100 6.84 -11.94 15.17
CA ASP A 100 6.46 -12.02 13.76
C ASP A 100 5.59 -10.83 13.35
N VAL A 101 4.64 -10.44 14.21
CA VAL A 101 3.80 -9.27 14.01
C VAL A 101 4.66 -8.00 13.98
N ARG A 102 5.56 -7.79 14.94
CA ARG A 102 6.48 -6.64 14.97
C ARG A 102 7.38 -6.59 13.74
N SER A 103 7.94 -7.74 13.35
CA SER A 103 8.76 -7.85 12.15
C SER A 103 7.99 -7.44 10.91
N PHE A 104 6.74 -7.88 10.78
CA PHE A 104 5.90 -7.53 9.65
C PHE A 104 5.49 -6.05 9.67
N MET A 105 5.20 -5.48 10.84
CA MET A 105 4.98 -4.04 10.98
C MET A 105 6.20 -3.23 10.52
N ARG A 106 7.42 -3.65 10.86
CA ARG A 106 8.64 -3.01 10.35
C ARG A 106 8.78 -3.12 8.83
N THR A 107 8.40 -4.26 8.25
CA THR A 107 8.37 -4.44 6.79
C THR A 107 7.40 -3.44 6.14
N ILE A 108 6.18 -3.33 6.66
CA ILE A 108 5.20 -2.34 6.18
C ILE A 108 5.74 -0.92 6.33
N ALA A 109 6.36 -0.61 7.46
CA ALA A 109 6.92 0.72 7.74
C ALA A 109 8.20 1.05 6.95
N SER A 110 8.70 0.13 6.13
CA SER A 110 9.86 0.33 5.25
C SER A 110 9.48 0.57 3.78
N GLU A 111 8.19 0.71 3.47
CA GLU A 111 7.67 0.85 2.09
C GLU A 111 7.68 2.30 1.58
N ASP A 112 8.74 3.03 1.89
CA ASP A 112 8.89 4.45 1.59
C ASP A 112 8.71 4.74 0.09
N GLU A 113 9.42 4.01 -0.77
CA GLU A 113 9.40 4.24 -2.23
C GLU A 113 8.02 4.00 -2.85
N PHE A 114 7.32 2.95 -2.41
CA PHE A 114 5.98 2.66 -2.87
C PHE A 114 5.01 3.77 -2.48
N LEU A 115 5.05 4.21 -1.21
CA LEU A 115 4.12 5.20 -0.68
C LEU A 115 4.37 6.61 -1.24
N LEU A 116 5.63 6.96 -1.55
CA LEU A 116 5.94 8.23 -2.22
C LEU A 116 5.34 8.32 -3.62
N ARG A 117 5.11 7.18 -4.28
CA ARG A 117 4.59 7.11 -5.66
C ARG A 117 3.08 6.87 -5.74
N THR A 118 2.42 6.59 -4.61
CA THR A 118 1.00 6.25 -4.58
C THR A 118 0.15 7.36 -3.95
N ASP A 119 -1.16 7.14 -3.95
CA ASP A 119 -2.13 8.09 -3.43
C ASP A 119 -2.45 7.87 -1.94
N VAL A 120 -3.28 8.75 -1.40
CA VAL A 120 -3.74 8.67 -0.01
C VAL A 120 -4.44 7.36 0.32
N GLN A 121 -5.07 6.69 -0.65
CA GLN A 121 -5.77 5.42 -0.42
C GLN A 121 -4.80 4.30 -0.06
N SER A 122 -3.61 4.28 -0.67
CA SER A 122 -2.54 3.34 -0.30
C SER A 122 -1.99 3.61 1.09
N ALA A 123 -1.87 4.88 1.47
CA ALA A 123 -1.48 5.30 2.83
C ALA A 123 -2.55 4.90 3.87
N GLU A 124 -3.84 5.07 3.54
CA GLU A 124 -4.95 4.62 4.39
C GLU A 124 -4.89 3.10 4.65
N GLN A 125 -4.70 2.30 3.61
CA GLN A 125 -4.57 0.84 3.76
C GLN A 125 -3.35 0.45 4.60
N THR A 126 -2.24 1.16 4.42
CA THR A 126 -1.01 0.97 5.22
C THR A 126 -1.25 1.29 6.69
N ALA A 127 -1.87 2.43 7.01
CA ALA A 127 -2.19 2.82 8.38
C ALA A 127 -3.18 1.85 9.05
N LEU A 128 -4.22 1.42 8.33
CA LEU A 128 -5.21 0.44 8.82
C LEU A 128 -4.57 -0.92 9.12
N ALA A 129 -3.64 -1.38 8.26
CA ALA A 129 -2.92 -2.63 8.50
C ALA A 129 -2.05 -2.53 9.75
N LEU A 130 -1.29 -1.45 9.92
CA LEU A 130 -0.46 -1.21 11.10
C LEU A 130 -1.32 -1.12 12.37
N GLN A 131 -2.47 -0.44 12.33
CA GLN A 131 -3.42 -0.38 13.44
C GLN A 131 -3.97 -1.77 13.80
N SER A 132 -4.33 -2.58 12.80
CA SER A 132 -4.86 -3.93 13.03
C SER A 132 -3.82 -4.84 13.70
N LEU A 133 -2.56 -4.77 13.25
CA LEU A 133 -1.44 -5.52 13.84
C LEU A 133 -1.12 -5.03 15.26
N ALA A 134 -1.08 -3.72 15.49
CA ALA A 134 -0.90 -3.14 16.82
C ALA A 134 -2.03 -3.54 17.77
N SER A 135 -3.28 -3.56 17.28
CA SER A 135 -4.44 -4.02 18.06
C SER A 135 -4.33 -5.50 18.46
N ALA A 136 -3.71 -6.33 17.65
CA ALA A 136 -3.42 -7.72 18.00
C ALA A 136 -2.39 -7.81 19.15
N LEU A 137 -1.30 -7.04 19.07
CA LEU A 137 -0.27 -6.97 20.11
C LEU A 137 -0.81 -6.41 21.44
N THR A 138 -1.64 -5.35 21.38
CA THR A 138 -2.17 -4.69 22.57
C THR A 138 -3.20 -5.53 23.30
N ARG A 139 -3.93 -6.41 22.62
CA ARG A 139 -4.83 -7.40 23.28
C ARG A 139 -4.06 -8.35 24.19
N GLY A 140 -2.86 -8.76 23.79
CA GLY A 140 -1.96 -9.58 24.64
C GLY A 140 -1.23 -8.78 25.71
N ASN A 141 -1.05 -7.47 25.52
CA ASN A 141 -0.32 -6.59 26.43
C ASN A 141 -0.91 -5.17 26.50
N PRO A 142 -1.87 -4.89 27.41
CA PRO A 142 -2.52 -3.57 27.52
C PRO A 142 -1.56 -2.40 27.79
N ARG A 143 -0.35 -2.63 28.28
CA ARG A 143 0.65 -1.58 28.49
C ARG A 143 1.07 -0.89 27.19
N LEU A 144 0.90 -1.58 26.06
CA LEU A 144 1.20 -1.03 24.72
C LEU A 144 0.17 -0.01 24.22
N LEU A 145 -0.99 0.15 24.90
CA LEU A 145 -2.01 1.13 24.52
C LEU A 145 -1.52 2.59 24.64
N LYS A 146 -0.50 2.83 25.45
CA LYS A 146 0.15 4.15 25.59
C LYS A 146 1.65 3.99 25.32
N SER A 147 1.99 3.69 24.09
CA SER A 147 3.37 3.44 23.69
C SER A 147 3.73 4.29 22.48
N PRO A 148 5.03 4.55 22.21
CA PRO A 148 5.47 5.24 21.00
C PRO A 148 4.95 4.58 19.70
N MET A 149 4.70 3.27 19.73
CA MET A 149 4.08 2.55 18.61
C MET A 149 2.65 3.04 18.33
N THR A 150 1.80 3.13 19.36
CA THR A 150 0.41 3.60 19.17
C THR A 150 0.35 5.08 18.83
N GLU A 151 1.17 5.90 19.47
CA GLU A 151 1.29 7.33 19.14
C GLU A 151 1.75 7.56 17.69
N GLY A 152 2.70 6.74 17.21
CA GLY A 152 3.16 6.78 15.82
C GLY A 152 2.04 6.42 14.84
N ILE A 153 1.21 5.43 15.16
CA ILE A 153 0.06 5.04 14.32
C ILE A 153 -0.98 6.17 14.30
N ASP A 154 -1.30 6.78 15.44
CA ASP A 154 -2.22 7.92 15.51
C ASP A 154 -1.72 9.09 14.66
N ALA A 155 -0.41 9.35 14.66
CA ALA A 155 0.20 10.38 13.82
C ALA A 155 0.04 10.09 12.31
N LEU A 156 0.03 8.82 11.87
CA LEU A 156 -0.27 8.45 10.49
C LEU A 156 -1.73 8.78 10.13
N PHE A 157 -2.69 8.47 11.02
CA PHE A 157 -4.11 8.78 10.80
C PHE A 157 -4.36 10.29 10.73
N GLU A 158 -3.69 11.09 11.56
CA GLU A 158 -3.81 12.55 11.48
C GLU A 158 -3.29 13.10 10.15
N GLU A 159 -2.28 12.50 9.52
CA GLU A 159 -1.79 12.94 8.20
C GLU A 159 -2.78 12.64 7.08
N ILE A 160 -3.48 11.52 7.14
CA ILE A 160 -4.44 11.11 6.09
C ILE A 160 -5.87 11.63 6.31
N LYS A 161 -6.15 12.21 7.47
CA LYS A 161 -7.48 12.71 7.85
C LYS A 161 -8.04 13.74 6.86
N ASN A 162 -7.18 14.59 6.32
CA ASN A 162 -7.54 15.54 5.30
C ASN A 162 -6.91 15.13 3.97
N ARG A 163 -7.69 14.44 3.14
CA ARG A 163 -7.25 13.90 1.85
C ARG A 163 -6.74 14.97 0.88
N ASP A 164 -7.30 16.20 0.95
CA ASP A 164 -6.92 17.30 0.07
C ASP A 164 -5.56 17.90 0.45
N ARG A 165 -5.11 17.68 1.68
CA ARG A 165 -3.82 18.16 2.21
C ARG A 165 -2.80 17.03 2.41
N TYR A 166 -3.13 15.82 1.99
CA TYR A 166 -2.23 14.69 2.12
C TYR A 166 -0.91 14.93 1.39
N ASP A 167 0.19 14.72 2.10
CA ASP A 167 1.55 14.78 1.58
C ASP A 167 2.26 13.43 1.80
N PRO A 168 2.57 12.68 0.73
CA PRO A 168 3.27 11.41 0.86
C PRO A 168 4.62 11.51 1.57
N ALA A 169 5.37 12.60 1.39
CA ALA A 169 6.67 12.76 2.05
C ALA A 169 6.51 12.90 3.57
N ARG A 170 5.51 13.67 4.02
CA ARG A 170 5.19 13.77 5.46
C ARG A 170 4.69 12.45 6.03
N PHE A 171 3.86 11.73 5.27
CA PHE A 171 3.40 10.40 5.70
C PHE A 171 4.58 9.43 5.87
N VAL A 172 5.48 9.36 4.89
CA VAL A 172 6.68 8.52 4.95
C VAL A 172 7.60 8.93 6.12
N GLN A 173 7.78 10.22 6.39
CA GLN A 173 8.55 10.66 7.55
C GLN A 173 7.97 10.16 8.88
N LYS A 174 6.64 10.22 9.04
CA LYS A 174 5.94 9.69 10.22
C LYS A 174 6.06 8.16 10.30
N LEU A 175 6.00 7.49 9.15
CA LEU A 175 6.18 6.04 9.07
C LEU A 175 7.59 5.61 9.50
N GLN A 176 8.63 6.36 9.12
CA GLN A 176 10.01 6.14 9.56
C GLN A 176 10.16 6.34 11.08
N THR A 177 9.48 7.35 11.64
CA THR A 177 9.43 7.56 13.10
C THR A 177 8.77 6.38 13.80
N LEU A 178 7.64 5.89 13.29
CA LEU A 178 6.99 4.68 13.81
C LEU A 178 7.90 3.47 13.72
N ARG A 179 8.62 3.27 12.61
CA ARG A 179 9.55 2.15 12.43
C ARG A 179 10.62 2.10 13.51
N ALA A 180 11.11 3.26 13.95
CA ALA A 180 12.10 3.35 15.03
C ALA A 180 11.50 2.97 16.41
N ALA A 181 10.19 3.00 16.57
CA ALA A 181 9.48 2.66 17.80
C ALA A 181 8.99 1.18 17.85
N LEU A 182 9.13 0.42 16.74
CA LEU A 182 8.76 -0.99 16.60
C LEU A 182 9.93 -1.92 16.94
#